data_349123b64ef2af1a3fd64d54e5053288
#
_entry.id   349123b64ef2af1a3fd64d54e5053288
#
_cell.length_a   1.000
_cell.length_b   1.000
_cell.length_c   1.000
_cell.angle_alpha   90.00
_cell.angle_beta   90.00
_cell.angle_gamma   90.00
#
_symmetry.space_group_name_H-M   'P 1'
#
loop_
_entity.id
_entity.type
_entity.pdbx_description
1 polymer ?
#
loop_
_entity_poly.entity_id
_entity_poly.type
_entity_poly.pdbx_seq_one_letter_code
_entity_poly.pdbx_strand_id
1 'polypeptide(L)'
;MRKQGVHVRGKSGGTLVCKNGKVEKVNTKPEGFKNGGTYAAWHPSGRYIAFSMNEIQQFFHSSGQKPIEVSDLAADLMVYDTEKKTFLTDSLICGERYMETFPNWTPDGKTLYFCRGNAYKEKMPLDSIRYDLCRIGFDPESGKFGTPECVYRASEEGKSVSFPRVSPDGKYLMFTLSDYGNFSIWHPESELCLLTMDTGEIRLLNEVNSNDVESFHTWSSSGRWFVFSSKRLDGLWARPFFASFDPETGKAGKPFLMPQKDPDFYDTFTKTYNLPELIKQPVRNGNEMIEAIH
;
A
#
# COMPACT_ATOMS: atom_id res chain seq x y z
N MET A 1 -11.37 -5.60 20.87
CA MET A 1 -11.82 -6.15 19.56
C MET A 1 -11.60 -5.09 18.51
N ARG A 2 -10.59 -5.24 17.63
CA ARG A 2 -10.39 -4.30 16.52
C ARG A 2 -11.52 -4.46 15.52
N LYS A 3 -12.23 -3.37 15.24
CA LYS A 3 -13.30 -3.31 14.22
C LYS A 3 -12.60 -3.29 12.86
N GLN A 4 -12.71 -4.37 12.10
CA GLN A 4 -12.21 -4.41 10.72
C GLN A 4 -13.24 -3.72 9.82
N GLY A 5 -12.80 -2.70 9.08
CA GLY A 5 -13.55 -2.13 7.98
C GLY A 5 -13.07 -2.76 6.67
N VAL A 6 -13.99 -3.02 5.75
CA VAL A 6 -13.67 -3.42 4.39
C VAL A 6 -13.87 -2.21 3.48
N HIS A 7 -12.93 -1.98 2.60
CA HIS A 7 -12.97 -0.90 1.63
C HIS A 7 -13.16 -1.47 0.21
N VAL A 8 -14.16 -0.99 -0.49
CA VAL A 8 -14.40 -1.32 -1.91
C VAL A 8 -14.66 -0.04 -2.68
N ARG A 9 -13.98 0.15 -3.80
CA ARG A 9 -14.17 1.30 -4.66
C ARG A 9 -15.35 1.06 -5.61
N GLY A 10 -16.39 1.91 -5.53
CA GLY A 10 -17.53 1.89 -6.47
C GLY A 10 -17.26 2.70 -7.74
N LYS A 11 -18.00 2.41 -8.84
CA LYS A 11 -17.92 3.10 -10.14
C LYS A 11 -18.19 4.61 -10.08
N SER A 12 -18.83 5.09 -9.03
CA SER A 12 -19.22 6.51 -8.86
C SER A 12 -18.25 7.34 -8.00
N GLY A 13 -17.02 6.87 -7.79
CA GLY A 13 -16.00 7.61 -7.02
C GLY A 13 -16.19 7.59 -5.50
N GLY A 14 -17.14 6.82 -4.99
CA GLY A 14 -17.35 6.62 -3.55
C GLY A 14 -16.62 5.39 -3.02
N THR A 15 -16.39 5.39 -1.72
CA THR A 15 -15.83 4.28 -0.95
C THR A 15 -16.95 3.64 -0.13
N LEU A 16 -17.03 2.32 -0.15
CA LEU A 16 -17.91 1.58 0.75
C LEU A 16 -17.18 1.30 2.04
N VAL A 17 -17.77 1.70 3.14
CA VAL A 17 -17.26 1.47 4.49
C VAL A 17 -18.22 0.51 5.21
N CYS A 18 -17.74 -0.67 5.57
CA CYS A 18 -18.49 -1.59 6.42
C CYS A 18 -18.00 -1.47 7.86
N LYS A 19 -18.83 -0.91 8.74
CA LYS A 19 -18.52 -0.72 10.17
C LYS A 19 -19.67 -1.27 11.00
N ASN A 20 -19.38 -2.19 11.93
CA ASN A 20 -20.39 -2.82 12.81
C ASN A 20 -21.55 -3.48 12.03
N GLY A 21 -21.26 -4.11 10.89
CA GLY A 21 -22.28 -4.78 10.07
C GLY A 21 -23.17 -3.83 9.24
N LYS A 22 -22.86 -2.54 9.22
CA LYS A 22 -23.56 -1.57 8.36
C LYS A 22 -22.63 -1.15 7.23
N VAL A 23 -23.17 -1.17 6.01
CA VAL A 23 -22.49 -0.64 4.82
C VAL A 23 -22.92 0.79 4.62
N GLU A 24 -21.96 1.69 4.52
CA GLU A 24 -22.18 3.11 4.24
C GLU A 24 -21.34 3.52 3.02
N LYS A 25 -21.96 4.24 2.08
CA LYS A 25 -21.23 4.84 0.97
C LYS A 25 -20.69 6.19 1.41
N VAL A 26 -19.38 6.32 1.42
CA VAL A 26 -18.66 7.55 1.77
C VAL A 26 -18.14 8.19 0.50
N ASN A 27 -18.45 9.47 0.30
CA ASN A 27 -17.80 10.23 -0.76
C ASN A 27 -16.38 10.54 -0.35
N THR A 28 -15.40 9.87 -0.96
CA THR A 28 -13.97 10.09 -0.72
C THR A 28 -13.34 11.02 -1.74
N LYS A 29 -14.16 11.75 -2.50
CA LYS A 29 -13.70 12.79 -3.42
C LYS A 29 -14.00 14.17 -2.83
N PRO A 30 -13.03 14.83 -2.17
CA PRO A 30 -13.21 16.19 -1.70
C PRO A 30 -13.33 17.16 -2.87
N GLU A 31 -13.85 18.35 -2.59
CA GLU A 31 -13.88 19.43 -3.56
C GLU A 31 -12.47 19.81 -4.03
N GLY A 32 -12.32 20.05 -5.33
CA GLY A 32 -11.02 20.38 -5.94
C GLY A 32 -10.20 19.16 -6.43
N PHE A 33 -10.55 17.93 -6.04
CA PHE A 33 -9.84 16.73 -6.51
C PHE A 33 -10.53 16.08 -7.71
N LYS A 34 -9.73 15.59 -8.67
CA LYS A 34 -10.27 14.91 -9.88
C LYS A 34 -10.78 13.50 -9.55
N ASN A 35 -10.10 12.79 -8.66
CA ASN A 35 -10.35 11.39 -8.31
C ASN A 35 -10.77 11.22 -6.84
N GLY A 36 -11.39 10.10 -6.52
CA GLY A 36 -11.64 9.69 -5.14
C GLY A 36 -10.40 9.04 -4.51
N GLY A 37 -10.41 8.88 -3.18
CA GLY A 37 -9.33 8.28 -2.42
C GLY A 37 -8.99 6.84 -2.86
N THR A 38 -7.71 6.53 -2.88
CA THR A 38 -7.13 5.23 -3.16
C THR A 38 -6.25 4.79 -1.99
N TYR A 39 -5.77 3.55 -1.99
CA TYR A 39 -4.83 3.02 -0.99
C TYR A 39 -5.26 3.28 0.46
N ALA A 40 -6.52 3.01 0.75
CA ALA A 40 -7.11 3.27 2.06
C ALA A 40 -6.41 2.50 3.19
N ALA A 41 -6.07 3.19 4.27
CA ALA A 41 -5.50 2.61 5.47
C ALA A 41 -6.35 2.99 6.69
N TRP A 42 -6.91 1.97 7.36
CA TRP A 42 -7.67 2.17 8.57
C TRP A 42 -6.77 2.48 9.75
N HIS A 43 -7.10 3.56 10.45
CA HIS A 43 -6.51 3.84 11.76
C HIS A 43 -6.92 2.76 12.78
N PRO A 44 -6.04 2.35 13.70
CA PRO A 44 -6.34 1.29 14.67
C PRO A 44 -7.58 1.52 15.55
N SER A 45 -7.95 2.77 15.82
CA SER A 45 -9.17 3.11 16.54
C SER A 45 -10.46 2.77 15.77
N GLY A 46 -10.37 2.59 14.43
CA GLY A 46 -11.53 2.44 13.56
C GLY A 46 -12.33 3.73 13.36
N ARG A 47 -11.76 4.90 13.73
CA ARG A 47 -12.38 6.21 13.50
C ARG A 47 -11.89 6.86 12.21
N TYR A 48 -10.60 6.78 11.93
CA TYR A 48 -10.00 7.47 10.79
C TYR A 48 -9.63 6.51 9.67
N ILE A 49 -9.68 7.01 8.44
CA ILE A 49 -9.21 6.31 7.24
C ILE A 49 -8.29 7.27 6.49
N ALA A 50 -7.02 6.91 6.34
CA ALA A 50 -6.11 7.63 5.47
C ALA A 50 -6.27 7.17 4.03
N PHE A 51 -6.17 8.10 3.09
CA PHE A 51 -6.24 7.87 1.65
C PHE A 51 -5.11 8.59 0.94
N SER A 52 -4.78 8.08 -0.23
CA SER A 52 -4.01 8.79 -1.23
C SER A 52 -4.92 9.24 -2.37
N MET A 53 -4.80 10.50 -2.77
CA MET A 53 -5.60 11.13 -3.83
C MET A 53 -4.75 11.20 -5.10
N ASN A 54 -4.69 10.09 -5.87
CA ASN A 54 -3.78 9.97 -6.99
C ASN A 54 -4.42 10.41 -8.32
N GLU A 55 -3.67 11.19 -9.11
CA GLU A 55 -3.85 11.31 -10.54
C GLU A 55 -2.80 10.43 -11.22
N ILE A 56 -3.24 9.40 -11.92
CA ILE A 56 -2.35 8.44 -12.55
C ILE A 56 -2.42 8.52 -14.07
N GLN A 57 -1.29 8.21 -14.70
CA GLN A 57 -1.19 7.93 -16.13
C GLN A 57 -0.66 6.51 -16.34
N GLN A 58 -1.27 5.80 -17.27
CA GLN A 58 -0.87 4.45 -17.64
C GLN A 58 -0.33 4.44 -19.07
N PHE A 59 0.79 3.78 -19.28
CA PHE A 59 1.45 3.62 -20.55
C PHE A 59 1.53 2.13 -20.91
N PHE A 60 1.41 1.84 -22.19
CA PHE A 60 1.55 0.50 -22.72
C PHE A 60 2.75 0.47 -23.69
N HIS A 61 3.67 -0.45 -23.46
CA HIS A 61 4.83 -0.66 -24.32
C HIS A 61 4.63 -1.91 -25.18
N SER A 62 4.86 -1.78 -26.47
CA SER A 62 4.73 -2.89 -27.42
C SER A 62 5.93 -3.86 -27.41
N SER A 63 7.01 -3.48 -26.73
CA SER A 63 8.25 -4.27 -26.64
C SER A 63 8.96 -3.99 -25.31
N GLY A 64 9.78 -4.93 -24.85
CA GLY A 64 10.56 -4.82 -23.61
C GLY A 64 9.96 -5.64 -22.46
N GLN A 65 10.66 -5.63 -21.33
CA GLN A 65 10.28 -6.39 -20.12
C GLN A 65 9.19 -5.72 -19.27
N LYS A 66 8.88 -4.45 -19.54
CA LYS A 66 7.86 -3.67 -18.82
C LYS A 66 6.69 -3.35 -19.75
N PRO A 67 5.74 -4.27 -19.96
CA PRO A 67 4.64 -4.06 -20.91
C PRO A 67 3.68 -2.97 -20.49
N ILE A 68 3.60 -2.70 -19.21
CA ILE A 68 2.76 -1.66 -18.61
C ILE A 68 3.62 -0.83 -17.67
N GLU A 69 3.44 0.48 -17.74
CA GLU A 69 4.01 1.42 -16.80
C GLU A 69 2.92 2.34 -16.27
N VAL A 70 2.90 2.57 -14.97
CA VAL A 70 1.93 3.44 -14.30
C VAL A 70 2.69 4.43 -13.47
N SER A 71 2.35 5.70 -13.60
CA SER A 71 2.98 6.77 -12.84
C SER A 71 1.94 7.71 -12.25
N ASP A 72 2.22 8.24 -11.07
CA ASP A 72 1.49 9.38 -10.54
C ASP A 72 1.89 10.66 -11.29
N LEU A 73 0.92 11.48 -11.58
CA LEU A 73 1.08 12.86 -12.04
C LEU A 73 0.86 13.85 -10.88
N ALA A 74 0.04 13.45 -9.92
CA ALA A 74 -0.18 14.14 -8.65
C ALA A 74 -0.64 13.10 -7.61
N ALA A 75 -0.27 13.29 -6.36
CA ALA A 75 -0.74 12.47 -5.26
C ALA A 75 -0.68 13.26 -3.95
N ASP A 76 -1.76 13.27 -3.20
CA ASP A 76 -1.89 13.94 -1.90
C ASP A 76 -2.46 13.01 -0.85
N LEU A 77 -2.13 13.21 0.42
CA LEU A 77 -2.71 12.45 1.51
C LEU A 77 -3.88 13.18 2.16
N MET A 78 -4.90 12.41 2.49
CA MET A 78 -6.02 12.85 3.29
C MET A 78 -6.42 11.82 4.32
N VAL A 79 -6.98 12.30 5.43
CA VAL A 79 -7.57 11.46 6.47
C VAL A 79 -9.05 11.79 6.59
N TYR A 80 -9.91 10.79 6.52
CA TYR A 80 -11.35 10.94 6.72
C TYR A 80 -11.73 10.52 8.15
N ASP A 81 -12.38 11.42 8.88
CA ASP A 81 -12.99 11.13 10.19
C ASP A 81 -14.38 10.54 9.97
N THR A 82 -14.55 9.24 10.22
CA THR A 82 -15.83 8.53 10.02
C THR A 82 -16.92 8.93 11.00
N GLU A 83 -16.58 9.56 12.13
CA GLU A 83 -17.53 10.03 13.14
C GLU A 83 -18.02 11.43 12.80
N LYS A 84 -17.10 12.35 12.49
CA LYS A 84 -17.42 13.73 12.11
C LYS A 84 -17.83 13.86 10.64
N LYS A 85 -17.57 12.85 9.81
CA LYS A 85 -17.80 12.84 8.35
C LYS A 85 -17.10 14.00 7.62
N THR A 86 -15.88 14.31 8.06
CA THR A 86 -15.05 15.38 7.53
C THR A 86 -13.68 14.90 7.11
N PHE A 87 -13.07 15.57 6.13
CA PHE A 87 -11.68 15.37 5.78
C PHE A 87 -10.76 16.19 6.67
N LEU A 88 -9.64 15.60 7.01
CA LEU A 88 -8.51 16.23 7.67
C LEU A 88 -7.32 16.17 6.73
N THR A 89 -6.64 17.26 6.54
CA THR A 89 -5.40 17.35 5.79
C THR A 89 -4.54 18.47 6.34
N ASP A 90 -3.30 18.54 5.90
CA ASP A 90 -2.34 19.60 6.22
C ASP A 90 -1.54 19.93 4.96
N SER A 91 -1.17 21.19 4.77
CA SER A 91 -0.34 21.63 3.64
C SER A 91 1.03 20.94 3.56
N LEU A 92 1.45 20.27 4.63
CA LEU A 92 2.68 19.48 4.70
C LEU A 92 2.57 18.10 4.05
N ILE A 93 1.35 17.61 3.79
CA ILE A 93 1.06 16.29 3.18
C ILE A 93 0.03 16.38 2.05
N CYS A 94 -0.35 17.59 1.66
CA CYS A 94 -1.27 17.87 0.56
C CYS A 94 -0.89 19.22 -0.06
N GLY A 95 -0.24 19.19 -1.23
CA GLY A 95 0.21 20.42 -1.88
C GLY A 95 1.04 20.19 -3.14
N GLU A 96 1.39 21.26 -3.82
CA GLU A 96 2.00 21.21 -5.14
C GLU A 96 3.49 20.82 -5.18
N ARG A 97 4.15 20.72 -4.01
CA ARG A 97 5.61 20.52 -3.95
C ARG A 97 6.00 19.05 -4.06
N TYR A 98 5.19 18.17 -3.51
CA TYR A 98 5.47 16.74 -3.41
C TYR A 98 4.28 15.92 -3.89
N MET A 99 4.53 14.65 -4.10
CA MET A 99 3.52 13.61 -4.28
C MET A 99 3.60 12.67 -3.08
N GLU A 100 2.51 12.50 -2.35
CA GLU A 100 2.40 11.61 -1.19
C GLU A 100 1.40 10.49 -1.45
N THR A 101 1.83 9.24 -1.21
CA THR A 101 1.02 8.07 -1.51
C THR A 101 1.27 6.91 -0.54
N PHE A 102 0.44 5.88 -0.61
CA PHE A 102 0.52 4.65 0.19
C PHE A 102 0.57 4.86 1.71
N PRO A 103 -0.43 5.50 2.30
CA PRO A 103 -0.47 5.70 3.74
C PRO A 103 -0.58 4.39 4.51
N ASN A 104 0.11 4.28 5.64
CA ASN A 104 0.00 3.16 6.56
C ASN A 104 0.22 3.59 8.02
N TRP A 105 -0.70 3.24 8.90
CA TRP A 105 -0.66 3.61 10.31
C TRP A 105 0.21 2.67 11.13
N THR A 106 0.90 3.23 12.13
CA THR A 106 1.46 2.42 13.22
C THR A 106 0.33 1.77 14.04
N PRO A 107 0.59 0.63 14.71
CA PRO A 107 -0.42 -0.05 15.52
C PRO A 107 -1.00 0.77 16.68
N ASP A 108 -0.26 1.76 17.19
CA ASP A 108 -0.72 2.70 18.21
C ASP A 108 -1.53 3.88 17.63
N GLY A 109 -1.52 4.04 16.31
CA GLY A 109 -2.24 5.09 15.58
C GLY A 109 -1.62 6.48 15.69
N LYS A 110 -0.44 6.64 16.26
CA LYS A 110 0.18 7.94 16.48
C LYS A 110 1.06 8.42 15.34
N THR A 111 1.36 7.53 14.40
CA THR A 111 2.22 7.85 13.26
C THR A 111 1.63 7.29 11.98
N LEU A 112 1.67 8.09 10.92
CA LEU A 112 1.31 7.72 9.56
C LEU A 112 2.59 7.65 8.73
N TYR A 113 2.92 6.47 8.21
CA TYR A 113 3.96 6.27 7.22
C TYR A 113 3.41 6.42 5.82
N PHE A 114 4.22 6.91 4.89
CA PHE A 114 3.84 7.11 3.49
C PHE A 114 5.07 7.23 2.59
N CYS A 115 4.84 7.13 1.29
CA CYS A 115 5.86 7.40 0.28
C CYS A 115 5.75 8.84 -0.20
N ARG A 116 6.88 9.57 -0.31
CA ARG A 116 6.94 10.95 -0.78
C ARG A 116 7.92 11.08 -1.93
N GLY A 117 7.46 11.56 -3.08
CA GLY A 117 8.27 11.94 -4.22
C GLY A 117 8.18 13.44 -4.52
N ASN A 118 9.12 13.96 -5.31
CA ASN A 118 8.99 15.30 -5.83
C ASN A 118 7.80 15.39 -6.79
N ALA A 119 7.14 16.55 -6.83
CA ALA A 119 6.03 16.78 -7.75
C ALA A 119 6.44 16.53 -9.20
N TYR A 120 5.56 15.86 -9.94
CA TYR A 120 5.75 15.65 -11.37
C TYR A 120 5.80 16.99 -12.12
N LYS A 121 6.74 17.09 -13.06
CA LYS A 121 6.82 18.24 -13.98
C LYS A 121 6.62 17.74 -15.40
N GLU A 122 5.88 18.50 -16.18
CA GLU A 122 5.63 18.19 -17.59
C GLU A 122 6.95 17.85 -18.32
N LYS A 123 6.95 16.77 -19.09
CA LYS A 123 8.12 16.22 -19.82
C LYS A 123 9.23 15.64 -18.94
N MET A 124 9.00 15.48 -17.63
CA MET A 124 9.94 14.75 -16.77
C MET A 124 9.95 13.28 -17.17
N PRO A 125 11.14 12.65 -17.34
CA PRO A 125 11.22 11.22 -17.62
C PRO A 125 10.60 10.41 -16.45
N LEU A 126 9.78 9.40 -16.77
CA LEU A 126 9.09 8.60 -15.74
C LEU A 126 10.07 7.83 -14.86
N ASP A 127 11.18 7.36 -15.44
CA ASP A 127 12.25 6.66 -14.73
C ASP A 127 13.09 7.56 -13.81
N SER A 128 12.82 8.87 -13.80
CA SER A 128 13.40 9.82 -12.84
C SER A 128 12.55 10.05 -11.60
N ILE A 129 11.30 9.56 -11.59
CA ILE A 129 10.40 9.71 -10.44
C ILE A 129 10.79 8.71 -9.37
N ARG A 130 11.12 9.21 -8.18
CA ARG A 130 11.51 8.37 -7.03
C ARG A 130 10.80 8.83 -5.78
N TYR A 131 10.50 7.87 -4.92
CA TYR A 131 9.82 8.09 -3.66
C TYR A 131 10.70 7.65 -2.49
N ASP A 132 10.69 8.47 -1.47
CA ASP A 132 11.31 8.22 -0.17
C ASP A 132 10.29 7.68 0.81
N LEU A 133 10.73 6.96 1.84
CA LEU A 133 9.89 6.56 2.98
C LEU A 133 9.85 7.71 3.99
N CYS A 134 8.68 8.26 4.21
CA CYS A 134 8.46 9.35 5.17
C CYS A 134 7.41 8.96 6.21
N ARG A 135 7.34 9.73 7.30
CA ARG A 135 6.33 9.60 8.34
C ARG A 135 5.89 10.97 8.86
N ILE A 136 4.71 11.02 9.46
CA ILE A 136 4.17 12.19 10.14
C ILE A 136 3.46 11.75 11.41
N GLY A 137 3.65 12.49 12.49
CA GLY A 137 2.91 12.30 13.73
C GLY A 137 1.43 12.65 13.54
N PHE A 138 0.55 11.98 14.26
CA PHE A 138 -0.88 12.23 14.26
C PHE A 138 -1.42 12.14 15.70
N ASP A 139 -2.13 13.17 16.11
CA ASP A 139 -2.86 13.16 17.39
C ASP A 139 -4.32 12.76 17.13
N PRO A 140 -4.75 11.53 17.50
CA PRO A 140 -6.11 11.07 17.25
C PRO A 140 -7.19 11.76 18.09
N GLU A 141 -6.82 12.48 19.15
CA GLU A 141 -7.76 13.24 19.98
C GLU A 141 -8.14 14.55 19.29
N SER A 142 -7.15 15.32 18.86
CA SER A 142 -7.36 16.62 18.18
C SER A 142 -7.51 16.49 16.66
N GLY A 143 -7.03 15.40 16.03
CA GLY A 143 -6.96 15.23 14.59
C GLY A 143 -5.85 16.06 13.93
N LYS A 144 -4.85 16.49 14.69
CA LYS A 144 -3.75 17.32 14.19
C LYS A 144 -2.56 16.48 13.72
N PHE A 145 -1.89 16.98 12.71
CA PHE A 145 -0.65 16.42 12.19
C PHE A 145 0.56 17.14 12.82
N GLY A 146 1.65 16.39 12.94
CA GLY A 146 2.96 16.92 13.31
C GLY A 146 3.74 17.41 12.08
N THR A 147 5.07 17.43 12.19
CA THR A 147 5.96 17.74 11.07
C THR A 147 6.40 16.45 10.38
N PRO A 148 6.29 16.34 9.06
CA PRO A 148 6.74 15.15 8.33
C PRO A 148 8.28 15.07 8.29
N GLU A 149 8.79 13.85 8.38
CA GLU A 149 10.22 13.55 8.23
C GLU A 149 10.42 12.34 7.33
N CYS A 150 11.50 12.34 6.53
CA CYS A 150 11.88 11.19 5.73
C CYS A 150 12.80 10.27 6.55
N VAL A 151 12.36 9.02 6.69
CA VAL A 151 13.05 7.96 7.44
C VAL A 151 14.10 7.28 6.58
N TYR A 152 13.83 7.15 5.28
CA TYR A 152 14.75 6.58 4.31
C TYR A 152 14.67 7.36 2.99
N ARG A 153 15.81 7.92 2.56
CA ARG A 153 15.93 8.68 1.33
C ARG A 153 16.43 7.80 0.19
N ALA A 154 15.57 6.89 -0.25
CA ALA A 154 15.89 5.98 -1.35
C ALA A 154 16.23 6.71 -2.65
N SER A 155 15.66 7.89 -2.87
CA SER A 155 15.94 8.73 -4.05
C SER A 155 17.41 9.15 -4.15
N GLU A 156 18.10 9.35 -3.02
CA GLU A 156 19.54 9.67 -2.98
C GLU A 156 20.42 8.49 -3.41
N GLU A 157 19.90 7.26 -3.30
CA GLU A 157 20.55 6.01 -3.74
C GLU A 157 20.09 5.58 -5.15
N GLY A 158 19.31 6.42 -5.85
CA GLY A 158 18.74 6.09 -7.16
C GLY A 158 17.63 5.04 -7.09
N LYS A 159 16.98 4.87 -5.93
CA LYS A 159 15.91 3.90 -5.66
C LYS A 159 14.60 4.59 -5.31
N SER A 160 13.53 3.81 -5.27
CA SER A 160 12.16 4.27 -5.01
C SER A 160 11.43 3.30 -4.09
N VAL A 161 10.75 3.85 -3.08
CA VAL A 161 9.98 3.09 -2.09
C VAL A 161 8.50 3.04 -2.48
N SER A 162 7.87 1.89 -2.27
CA SER A 162 6.41 1.76 -2.37
C SER A 162 5.83 0.81 -1.31
N PHE A 163 4.53 0.95 -1.04
CA PHE A 163 3.75 0.06 -0.17
C PHE A 163 4.32 -0.16 1.24
N PRO A 164 4.61 0.89 2.04
CA PRO A 164 5.04 0.69 3.42
C PRO A 164 3.94 0.00 4.24
N ARG A 165 4.31 -1.03 5.01
CA ARG A 165 3.42 -1.82 5.87
C ARG A 165 4.07 -2.09 7.21
N VAL A 166 3.59 -1.43 8.26
CA VAL A 166 4.07 -1.64 9.63
C VAL A 166 3.57 -2.98 10.15
N SER A 167 4.45 -3.76 10.80
CA SER A 167 4.08 -5.02 11.44
C SER A 167 3.08 -4.79 12.58
N PRO A 168 2.23 -5.78 12.92
CA PRO A 168 1.21 -5.63 13.96
C PRO A 168 1.74 -5.32 15.36
N ASP A 169 2.99 -5.67 15.65
CA ASP A 169 3.69 -5.37 16.90
C ASP A 169 4.43 -4.01 16.89
N GLY A 170 4.51 -3.37 15.71
CA GLY A 170 5.19 -2.10 15.53
C GLY A 170 6.73 -2.17 15.51
N LYS A 171 7.33 -3.38 15.54
CA LYS A 171 8.79 -3.54 15.55
C LYS A 171 9.41 -3.36 14.17
N TYR A 172 8.67 -3.65 13.11
CA TYR A 172 9.17 -3.66 11.74
C TYR A 172 8.25 -2.89 10.79
N LEU A 173 8.84 -2.39 9.72
CA LEU A 173 8.13 -1.88 8.56
C LEU A 173 8.67 -2.55 7.31
N MET A 174 7.82 -3.23 6.56
CA MET A 174 8.14 -3.82 5.27
C MET A 174 7.73 -2.85 4.16
N PHE A 175 8.55 -2.74 3.12
CA PHE A 175 8.26 -1.94 1.92
C PHE A 175 8.88 -2.58 0.70
N THR A 176 8.44 -2.15 -0.49
CA THR A 176 9.05 -2.55 -1.76
C THR A 176 10.03 -1.48 -2.20
N LEU A 177 11.21 -1.89 -2.66
CA LEU A 177 12.25 -1.06 -3.24
C LEU A 177 12.39 -1.38 -4.72
N SER A 178 12.32 -0.37 -5.59
CA SER A 178 12.51 -0.45 -7.04
C SER A 178 13.48 0.62 -7.53
N ASP A 179 13.83 0.62 -8.82
CA ASP A 179 14.72 1.64 -9.38
C ASP A 179 14.03 3.01 -9.50
N TYR A 180 12.73 3.02 -9.79
CA TYR A 180 11.93 4.24 -9.90
C TYR A 180 10.43 3.95 -9.76
N GLY A 181 9.62 5.00 -9.73
CA GLY A 181 8.17 4.91 -9.69
C GLY A 181 7.62 4.35 -8.38
N ASN A 182 6.36 3.98 -8.38
CA ASN A 182 5.66 3.45 -7.21
C ASN A 182 4.72 2.27 -7.50
N PHE A 183 4.57 1.89 -8.77
CA PHE A 183 3.79 0.72 -9.20
C PHE A 183 4.69 -0.48 -9.43
N SER A 184 5.38 -0.88 -8.38
CA SER A 184 6.47 -1.86 -8.37
C SER A 184 6.15 -3.23 -8.96
N ILE A 185 4.88 -3.64 -9.07
CA ILE A 185 4.49 -4.93 -9.67
C ILE A 185 4.87 -5.09 -11.16
N TRP A 186 5.17 -3.98 -11.83
CA TRP A 186 5.63 -3.95 -13.22
C TRP A 186 7.15 -3.82 -13.35
N HIS A 187 7.87 -3.79 -12.24
CA HIS A 187 9.30 -3.62 -12.13
C HIS A 187 9.96 -4.92 -11.70
N PRO A 188 10.57 -5.71 -12.62
CA PRO A 188 11.18 -7.00 -12.27
C PRO A 188 12.26 -6.89 -11.18
N GLU A 189 12.93 -5.75 -11.09
CA GLU A 189 13.96 -5.45 -10.11
C GLU A 189 13.41 -5.08 -8.72
N SER A 190 12.10 -5.12 -8.53
CA SER A 190 11.49 -4.74 -7.23
C SER A 190 11.65 -5.83 -6.20
N GLU A 191 12.14 -5.46 -5.02
CA GLU A 191 12.45 -6.35 -3.92
C GLU A 191 11.80 -5.90 -2.62
N LEU A 192 11.48 -6.85 -1.74
CA LEU A 192 11.01 -6.55 -0.39
C LEU A 192 12.18 -6.18 0.51
N CYS A 193 11.99 -5.08 1.26
CA CYS A 193 12.89 -4.58 2.27
C CYS A 193 12.22 -4.56 3.64
N LEU A 194 13.02 -4.68 4.69
CA LEU A 194 12.58 -4.60 6.08
C LEU A 194 13.36 -3.51 6.79
N LEU A 195 12.63 -2.56 7.38
CA LEU A 195 13.14 -1.58 8.33
C LEU A 195 12.87 -2.09 9.75
N THR A 196 13.90 -2.18 10.59
CA THR A 196 13.78 -2.37 12.02
C THR A 196 13.54 -1.02 12.69
N MET A 197 12.35 -0.84 13.29
CA MET A 197 11.86 0.48 13.70
C MET A 197 12.69 1.13 14.81
N ASP A 198 13.23 0.34 15.74
CA ASP A 198 13.99 0.84 16.88
C ASP A 198 15.40 1.28 16.50
N THR A 199 16.03 0.56 15.55
CA THR A 199 17.44 0.80 15.16
C THR A 199 17.56 1.65 13.91
N GLY A 200 16.50 1.71 13.07
CA GLY A 200 16.56 2.34 11.76
C GLY A 200 17.31 1.49 10.71
N GLU A 201 17.70 0.26 11.04
CA GLU A 201 18.39 -0.64 10.11
C GLU A 201 17.45 -1.10 9.00
N ILE A 202 17.90 -0.96 7.75
CA ILE A 202 17.19 -1.40 6.55
C ILE A 202 17.98 -2.55 5.92
N ARG A 203 17.27 -3.61 5.57
CA ARG A 203 17.84 -4.74 4.83
C ARG A 203 16.90 -5.28 3.76
N LEU A 204 17.48 -5.86 2.72
CA LEU A 204 16.73 -6.69 1.77
C LEU A 204 16.28 -7.99 2.43
N LEU A 205 15.09 -8.47 2.09
CA LEU A 205 14.59 -9.78 2.50
C LEU A 205 15.11 -10.87 1.54
N ASN A 206 16.44 -11.08 1.50
CA ASN A 206 17.10 -12.01 0.57
C ASN A 206 16.57 -13.45 0.66
N GLU A 207 16.05 -13.85 1.82
CA GLU A 207 15.41 -15.14 2.03
C GLU A 207 14.06 -15.29 1.33
N VAL A 208 13.49 -14.17 0.88
CA VAL A 208 12.17 -14.08 0.23
C VAL A 208 12.28 -13.62 -1.20
N ASN A 209 13.18 -12.67 -1.48
CA ASN A 209 13.35 -12.07 -2.80
C ASN A 209 13.82 -13.08 -3.85
N SER A 210 13.54 -12.82 -5.12
CA SER A 210 13.88 -13.67 -6.27
C SER A 210 14.50 -12.84 -7.41
N ASN A 211 14.62 -13.42 -8.58
CA ASN A 211 15.09 -12.72 -9.79
C ASN A 211 13.96 -11.96 -10.52
N ASP A 212 12.79 -11.86 -9.95
CA ASP A 212 11.63 -11.15 -10.50
C ASP A 212 10.93 -10.39 -9.37
N VAL A 213 9.92 -9.60 -9.70
CA VAL A 213 9.24 -8.69 -8.77
C VAL A 213 8.68 -9.37 -7.53
N GLU A 214 8.90 -8.73 -6.38
CA GLU A 214 8.18 -8.92 -5.13
C GLU A 214 7.50 -7.61 -4.72
N SER A 215 6.18 -7.65 -4.55
CA SER A 215 5.39 -6.46 -4.21
C SER A 215 4.08 -6.81 -3.49
N PHE A 216 3.26 -5.80 -3.21
CA PHE A 216 1.91 -5.93 -2.67
C PHE A 216 1.82 -6.81 -1.41
N HIS A 217 2.77 -6.62 -0.51
CA HIS A 217 2.86 -7.41 0.72
C HIS A 217 1.87 -6.93 1.80
N THR A 218 1.42 -7.88 2.60
CA THR A 218 0.51 -7.64 3.73
C THR A 218 0.81 -8.60 4.87
N TRP A 219 0.88 -8.05 6.10
CA TRP A 219 1.08 -8.81 7.32
C TRP A 219 -0.18 -9.58 7.75
N SER A 220 0.00 -10.79 8.27
CA SER A 220 -1.03 -11.42 9.09
C SER A 220 -1.19 -10.65 10.41
N SER A 221 -2.36 -10.75 11.01
CA SER A 221 -2.63 -10.06 12.28
C SER A 221 -1.78 -10.56 13.47
N SER A 222 -1.13 -11.70 13.33
CA SER A 222 -0.18 -12.24 14.33
C SER A 222 1.25 -11.72 14.14
N GLY A 223 1.55 -11.07 13.00
CA GLY A 223 2.91 -10.70 12.63
C GLY A 223 3.83 -11.89 12.30
N ARG A 224 3.32 -13.13 12.34
CA ARG A 224 4.11 -14.35 12.10
C ARG A 224 4.07 -14.85 10.66
N TRP A 225 3.27 -14.22 9.82
CA TRP A 225 3.11 -14.51 8.41
C TRP A 225 2.91 -13.24 7.63
N PHE A 226 3.32 -13.24 6.39
CA PHE A 226 2.91 -12.25 5.41
C PHE A 226 2.63 -12.91 4.08
N VAL A 227 1.83 -12.26 3.26
CA VAL A 227 1.56 -12.61 1.88
C VAL A 227 2.09 -11.49 0.99
N PHE A 228 2.57 -11.84 -0.19
CA PHE A 228 3.04 -10.89 -1.18
C PHE A 228 2.78 -11.41 -2.59
N SER A 229 2.82 -10.54 -3.57
CA SER A 229 2.70 -10.88 -4.99
C SER A 229 4.08 -10.99 -5.62
N SER A 230 4.29 -12.05 -6.42
CA SER A 230 5.51 -12.23 -7.19
C SER A 230 5.20 -12.81 -8.57
N LYS A 231 6.02 -12.47 -9.56
CA LYS A 231 5.97 -13.03 -10.91
C LYS A 231 7.07 -14.06 -11.17
N ARG A 232 7.77 -14.51 -10.13
CA ARG A 232 8.92 -15.46 -10.20
C ARG A 232 8.69 -16.77 -10.94
N LEU A 233 7.44 -17.15 -11.23
CA LEU A 233 7.14 -18.39 -11.95
C LEU A 233 7.30 -18.23 -13.46
N ASP A 234 6.84 -17.12 -14.01
CA ASP A 234 6.73 -16.95 -15.48
C ASP A 234 7.04 -15.51 -15.98
N GLY A 235 7.32 -14.58 -15.08
CA GLY A 235 7.57 -13.17 -15.42
C GLY A 235 6.33 -12.39 -15.87
N LEU A 236 5.16 -13.02 -15.95
CA LEU A 236 3.94 -12.46 -16.55
C LEU A 236 2.84 -12.21 -15.52
N TRP A 237 2.50 -13.24 -14.75
CA TRP A 237 1.34 -13.25 -13.90
C TRP A 237 1.73 -13.15 -12.43
N ALA A 238 1.27 -12.11 -11.75
CA ALA A 238 1.48 -11.98 -10.31
C ALA A 238 0.68 -13.06 -9.56
N ARG A 239 1.39 -13.83 -8.74
CA ARG A 239 0.85 -14.91 -7.90
C ARG A 239 1.06 -14.57 -6.44
N PRO A 240 0.14 -14.95 -5.53
CA PRO A 240 0.33 -14.78 -4.09
C PRO A 240 1.27 -15.84 -3.51
N PHE A 241 2.29 -15.37 -2.81
CA PHE A 241 3.23 -16.20 -2.05
C PHE A 241 3.09 -15.89 -0.57
N PHE A 242 3.29 -16.89 0.26
CA PHE A 242 3.32 -16.77 1.72
C PHE A 242 4.73 -17.02 2.23
N ALA A 243 5.11 -16.26 3.26
CA ALA A 243 6.31 -16.55 4.04
C ALA A 243 6.00 -16.43 5.53
N SER A 244 6.61 -17.32 6.33
CA SER A 244 6.61 -17.15 7.78
C SER A 244 7.56 -16.02 8.16
N PHE A 245 7.32 -15.46 9.33
CA PHE A 245 8.16 -14.40 9.88
C PHE A 245 8.34 -14.59 11.39
N ASP A 246 9.57 -14.50 11.84
CA ASP A 246 9.90 -14.52 13.27
C ASP A 246 10.04 -13.07 13.77
N PRO A 247 9.08 -12.57 14.57
CA PRO A 247 9.10 -11.19 15.05
C PRO A 247 10.21 -10.92 16.10
N GLU A 248 10.85 -11.96 16.66
CA GLU A 248 11.94 -11.77 17.61
C GLU A 248 13.28 -11.58 16.91
N THR A 249 13.48 -12.25 15.78
CA THR A 249 14.74 -12.17 15.03
C THR A 249 14.66 -11.32 13.75
N GLY A 250 13.45 -10.94 13.32
CA GLY A 250 13.22 -10.23 12.07
C GLY A 250 13.50 -11.07 10.82
N LYS A 251 13.60 -12.40 10.93
CA LYS A 251 13.88 -13.29 9.80
C LYS A 251 12.62 -13.86 9.19
N ALA A 252 12.59 -13.89 7.86
CA ALA A 252 11.53 -14.56 7.12
C ALA A 252 11.93 -16.01 6.79
N GLY A 253 10.94 -16.87 6.67
CA GLY A 253 11.12 -18.22 6.16
C GLY A 253 11.07 -18.26 4.64
N LYS A 254 11.40 -19.43 4.06
CA LYS A 254 11.32 -19.63 2.61
C LYS A 254 9.90 -19.46 2.12
N PRO A 255 9.67 -18.65 1.06
CA PRO A 255 8.34 -18.43 0.53
C PRO A 255 7.81 -19.64 -0.22
N PHE A 256 6.48 -19.79 -0.18
CA PHE A 256 5.77 -20.81 -0.97
C PHE A 256 4.54 -20.20 -1.65
N LEU A 257 4.24 -20.71 -2.83
CA LEU A 257 3.07 -20.34 -3.62
C LEU A 257 1.78 -20.68 -2.87
N MET A 258 0.77 -19.80 -2.95
CA MET A 258 -0.56 -20.07 -2.37
C MET A 258 -1.10 -21.40 -2.89
N PRO A 259 -1.31 -22.40 -2.00
CA PRO A 259 -1.77 -23.71 -2.44
C PRO A 259 -3.19 -23.62 -3.03
N GLN A 260 -3.43 -24.38 -4.08
CA GLN A 260 -4.73 -24.54 -4.71
C GLN A 260 -5.24 -25.97 -4.50
N LYS A 261 -6.54 -26.16 -4.62
CA LYS A 261 -7.14 -27.49 -4.53
C LYS A 261 -6.69 -28.39 -5.68
N ASP A 262 -6.52 -27.81 -6.87
CA ASP A 262 -5.96 -28.45 -8.05
C ASP A 262 -4.47 -28.08 -8.10
N PRO A 263 -3.54 -29.04 -8.06
CA PRO A 263 -2.10 -28.77 -8.11
C PRO A 263 -1.66 -28.13 -9.42
N ASP A 264 -2.36 -28.43 -10.54
CA ASP A 264 -2.03 -27.93 -11.88
C ASP A 264 -2.73 -26.58 -12.19
N PHE A 265 -3.42 -25.99 -11.19
CA PHE A 265 -4.19 -24.76 -11.35
C PHE A 265 -3.40 -23.63 -11.99
N TYR A 266 -2.15 -23.40 -11.55
CA TYR A 266 -1.34 -22.28 -12.02
C TYR A 266 -0.78 -22.48 -13.42
N ASP A 267 -0.75 -23.70 -13.95
CA ASP A 267 -0.28 -23.98 -15.32
C ASP A 267 -1.24 -23.42 -16.37
N THR A 268 -2.52 -23.35 -16.04
CA THR A 268 -3.57 -22.85 -16.94
C THR A 268 -4.16 -21.50 -16.54
N PHE A 269 -3.81 -20.98 -15.36
CA PHE A 269 -4.35 -19.73 -14.84
C PHE A 269 -3.63 -18.51 -15.41
N THR A 270 -4.17 -17.92 -16.48
CA THR A 270 -3.61 -16.78 -17.21
C THR A 270 -4.13 -15.43 -16.71
N LYS A 271 -4.25 -15.25 -15.38
CA LYS A 271 -4.69 -14.01 -14.76
C LYS A 271 -3.73 -13.60 -13.63
N THR A 272 -3.65 -12.30 -13.40
CA THR A 272 -2.95 -11.72 -12.26
C THR A 272 -3.87 -11.63 -11.06
N TYR A 273 -3.39 -12.02 -9.89
CA TYR A 273 -4.02 -11.68 -8.63
C TYR A 273 -3.83 -10.18 -8.33
N ASN A 274 -4.84 -9.57 -7.72
CA ASN A 274 -4.75 -8.21 -7.19
C ASN A 274 -4.01 -8.23 -5.84
N LEU A 275 -3.95 -7.07 -5.13
CA LEU A 275 -3.31 -6.97 -3.82
C LEU A 275 -3.88 -8.02 -2.86
N PRO A 276 -3.06 -8.97 -2.38
CA PRO A 276 -3.52 -9.95 -1.42
C PRO A 276 -3.62 -9.32 -0.02
N GLU A 277 -4.71 -9.62 0.68
CA GLU A 277 -4.94 -9.13 2.04
C GLU A 277 -5.27 -10.31 2.97
N LEU A 278 -4.57 -10.39 4.11
CA LEU A 278 -4.85 -11.38 5.14
C LEU A 278 -5.88 -10.82 6.12
N ILE A 279 -7.03 -11.48 6.22
CA ILE A 279 -8.14 -11.08 7.08
C ILE A 279 -8.38 -12.09 8.20
N LYS A 280 -8.87 -11.63 9.37
CA LYS A 280 -9.13 -12.50 10.53
C LYS A 280 -10.39 -13.36 10.39
N GLN A 281 -11.37 -12.88 9.64
CA GLN A 281 -12.67 -13.51 9.48
C GLN A 281 -13.20 -13.27 8.06
N PRO A 282 -14.02 -14.17 7.52
CA PRO A 282 -14.69 -13.94 6.25
C PRO A 282 -15.47 -12.62 6.23
N VAL A 283 -15.52 -11.98 5.07
CA VAL A 283 -16.35 -10.78 4.85
C VAL A 283 -17.83 -11.20 4.95
N ARG A 284 -18.53 -10.73 5.97
CA ARG A 284 -19.92 -11.16 6.26
C ARG A 284 -20.96 -10.46 5.39
N ASN A 285 -20.69 -9.23 4.94
CA ASN A 285 -21.65 -8.37 4.24
C ASN A 285 -21.34 -8.23 2.74
N GLY A 286 -20.78 -9.27 2.13
CA GLY A 286 -20.37 -9.22 0.71
C GLY A 286 -21.54 -8.89 -0.24
N ASN A 287 -22.73 -9.45 -0.02
CA ASN A 287 -23.90 -9.17 -0.85
C ASN A 287 -24.40 -7.73 -0.68
N GLU A 288 -24.49 -7.22 0.56
CA GLU A 288 -24.86 -5.82 0.83
C GLU A 288 -23.87 -4.82 0.21
N MET A 289 -22.57 -5.18 0.19
CA MET A 289 -21.56 -4.36 -0.48
C MET A 289 -21.76 -4.38 -2.01
N ILE A 290 -22.09 -5.53 -2.59
CA ILE A 290 -22.39 -5.65 -4.03
C ILE A 290 -23.62 -4.82 -4.40
N GLU A 291 -24.70 -4.91 -3.62
CA GLU A 291 -25.91 -4.12 -3.83
C GLU A 291 -25.67 -2.61 -3.70
N ALA A 292 -24.80 -2.18 -2.79
CA ALA A 292 -24.47 -0.78 -2.60
C ALA A 292 -23.57 -0.18 -3.72
N ILE A 293 -22.97 -1.02 -4.59
CA ILE A 293 -22.18 -0.60 -5.76
C ILE A 293 -23.08 -0.26 -6.94
N HIS A 294 -24.23 -0.92 -7.04
CA HIS A 294 -25.23 -0.74 -8.11
C HIS A 294 -26.25 0.32 -7.74
#